data_55cc6c83a128333f177bdbd304e27f73
#
_entry.id   55cc6c83a128333f177bdbd304e27f73
#
_cell.length_a   1.000
_cell.length_b   1.000
_cell.length_c   1.000
_cell.angle_alpha   90.00
_cell.angle_beta   90.00
_cell.angle_gamma   90.00
#
_symmetry.space_group_name_H-M   'P 1'
#
loop_
_entity.id
_entity.type
_entity.pdbx_description
1 polymer ?
#
loop_
_entity_poly.entity_id
_entity_poly.type
_entity_poly.pdbx_seq_one_letter_code
_entity_poly.pdbx_strand_id
1 'polypeptide(L)'
;MADANLSTASVVLDIEFANRFEQGVSALMTVFGIETPQTLRAGTQIQMYTVEGALSDAERTPGDDIPLSKYEHKKLGDPYVATLKSYRKATTKEDILKYGYEAAVEKTDNKMVKDMQGGLRKDFFAFLGAGTGTATGATFQAALANAWGALVNTLNEKDEDGTPIFFVNPLDVAEYLGAAAINNVETAFGFTYLKNFLGIGDCILDANVPKGKVYVTAKENINVYTVDFDELGEAGFEYAFDESGFIGVHHEVVYKNGTAETYADTGVLLFPEVANYIIVSTLEEAI
;
A
#
# COMPACT_ATOMS: atom_id res chain seq x y z
N MET A 1 17.58 -43.73 6.16
CA MET A 1 18.04 -42.57 5.41
C MET A 1 16.82 -41.71 5.26
N ALA A 2 16.69 -40.68 6.06
CA ALA A 2 15.58 -39.75 6.01
C ALA A 2 15.69 -38.95 4.73
N ASP A 3 14.56 -38.74 4.10
CA ASP A 3 14.41 -38.14 2.80
C ASP A 3 14.92 -36.67 2.78
N ALA A 4 16.16 -36.49 2.42
CA ALA A 4 16.76 -35.18 2.14
C ALA A 4 16.05 -34.43 0.99
N ASN A 5 15.25 -35.13 0.18
CA ASN A 5 14.54 -34.54 -0.97
C ASN A 5 13.22 -33.83 -0.64
N LEU A 6 12.55 -34.19 0.47
CA LEU A 6 11.30 -33.52 0.85
C LEU A 6 11.54 -32.15 1.50
N SER A 7 12.61 -32.02 2.29
CA SER A 7 12.98 -30.73 2.88
C SER A 7 13.46 -29.72 1.83
N THR A 8 14.18 -30.18 0.80
CA THR A 8 14.68 -29.32 -0.28
C THR A 8 13.55 -28.80 -1.17
N ALA A 9 12.54 -29.64 -1.44
CA ALA A 9 11.39 -29.23 -2.26
C ALA A 9 10.50 -28.20 -1.53
N SER A 10 10.27 -28.33 -0.22
CA SER A 10 9.52 -27.34 0.55
C SER A 10 10.23 -25.99 0.60
N VAL A 11 11.55 -25.99 0.85
CA VAL A 11 12.35 -24.75 0.87
C VAL A 11 12.31 -24.02 -0.49
N VAL A 12 12.35 -24.75 -1.62
CA VAL A 12 12.25 -24.13 -2.95
C VAL A 12 10.88 -23.49 -3.15
N LEU A 13 9.80 -24.14 -2.72
CA LEU A 13 8.45 -23.58 -2.78
C LEU A 13 8.29 -22.34 -1.89
N ASP A 14 8.87 -22.36 -0.71
CA ASP A 14 8.87 -21.22 0.22
C ASP A 14 9.54 -20.01 -0.42
N ILE A 15 10.72 -20.20 -1.01
CA ILE A 15 11.46 -19.14 -1.70
C ILE A 15 10.67 -18.63 -2.93
N GLU A 16 10.07 -19.50 -3.72
CA GLU A 16 9.28 -19.09 -4.89
C GLU A 16 8.02 -18.31 -4.48
N PHE A 17 7.38 -18.68 -3.38
CA PHE A 17 6.23 -17.94 -2.85
C PHE A 17 6.65 -16.55 -2.36
N ALA A 18 7.71 -16.48 -1.56
CA ALA A 18 8.25 -15.23 -1.04
C ALA A 18 8.66 -14.28 -2.17
N ASN A 19 9.41 -14.76 -3.17
CA ASN A 19 9.82 -13.96 -4.31
C ASN A 19 8.65 -13.42 -5.14
N ARG A 20 7.58 -14.19 -5.31
CA ARG A 20 6.36 -13.71 -6.01
C ARG A 20 5.67 -12.58 -5.26
N PHE A 21 5.64 -12.64 -3.94
CA PHE A 21 5.10 -11.56 -3.12
C PHE A 21 5.98 -10.32 -3.19
N GLU A 22 7.30 -10.48 -3.02
CA GLU A 22 8.30 -9.42 -3.09
C GLU A 22 8.26 -8.67 -4.43
N GLN A 23 8.28 -9.38 -5.55
CA GLN A 23 8.21 -8.77 -6.88
C GLN A 23 6.98 -7.86 -7.03
N GLY A 24 5.84 -8.25 -6.45
CA GLY A 24 4.66 -7.42 -6.41
C GLY A 24 4.88 -6.13 -5.62
N VAL A 25 5.42 -6.23 -4.41
CA VAL A 25 5.70 -5.07 -3.55
C VAL A 25 6.74 -4.14 -4.17
N SER A 26 7.83 -4.69 -4.71
CA SER A 26 8.88 -3.92 -5.38
C SER A 26 8.37 -3.16 -6.61
N ALA A 27 7.48 -3.79 -7.41
CA ALA A 27 6.84 -3.12 -8.52
C ALA A 27 5.96 -1.94 -8.07
N LEU A 28 5.25 -2.09 -6.93
CA LEU A 28 4.47 -1.02 -6.34
C LEU A 28 5.35 0.12 -5.82
N MET A 29 6.44 -0.20 -5.14
CA MET A 29 7.43 0.78 -4.67
C MET A 29 7.97 1.61 -5.84
N THR A 30 8.27 0.96 -6.97
CA THR A 30 8.71 1.65 -8.20
C THR A 30 7.65 2.64 -8.71
N VAL A 31 6.36 2.28 -8.68
CA VAL A 31 5.27 3.18 -9.09
C VAL A 31 5.17 4.40 -8.17
N PHE A 32 5.37 4.21 -6.87
CA PHE A 32 5.35 5.31 -5.89
C PHE A 32 6.68 6.07 -5.80
N GLY A 33 7.74 5.58 -6.43
CA GLY A 33 9.06 6.20 -6.35
C GLY A 33 9.76 5.95 -5.00
N ILE A 34 9.40 4.89 -4.30
CA ILE A 34 10.00 4.50 -3.01
C ILE A 34 11.20 3.60 -3.29
N GLU A 35 12.38 4.00 -2.85
CA GLU A 35 13.62 3.24 -3.08
C GLU A 35 13.82 2.14 -2.06
N THR A 36 13.54 2.43 -0.77
CA THR A 36 13.75 1.48 0.34
C THR A 36 12.58 1.49 1.31
N PRO A 37 12.11 0.31 1.77
CA PRO A 37 11.12 0.22 2.83
C PRO A 37 11.73 0.63 4.17
N GLN A 38 10.89 1.11 5.07
CA GLN A 38 11.29 1.38 6.45
C GLN A 38 11.01 0.17 7.32
N THR A 39 12.05 -0.42 7.91
CA THR A 39 11.90 -1.57 8.80
C THR A 39 11.60 -1.13 10.22
N LEU A 40 10.56 -1.69 10.80
CA LEU A 40 10.07 -1.37 12.15
C LEU A 40 10.03 -2.64 13.01
N ARG A 41 10.20 -2.46 14.31
CA ARG A 41 9.93 -3.56 15.26
C ARG A 41 8.42 -3.78 15.40
N ALA A 42 8.02 -5.03 15.59
CA ALA A 42 6.64 -5.37 15.94
C ALA A 42 6.17 -4.57 17.17
N GLY A 43 4.97 -4.02 17.11
CA GLY A 43 4.43 -3.16 18.16
C GLY A 43 4.76 -1.67 18.02
N THR A 44 5.58 -1.27 17.03
CA THR A 44 5.81 0.15 16.74
C THR A 44 4.50 0.81 16.30
N GLN A 45 4.25 2.02 16.82
CA GLN A 45 3.05 2.81 16.47
C GLN A 45 3.35 3.74 15.30
N ILE A 46 2.57 3.60 14.23
CA ILE A 46 2.58 4.48 13.06
C ILE A 46 1.35 5.39 13.18
N GLN A 47 1.57 6.69 13.09
CA GLN A 47 0.52 7.69 13.31
C GLN A 47 0.45 8.65 12.14
N MET A 48 -0.74 8.77 11.52
CA MET A 48 -1.05 9.89 10.66
C MET A 48 -1.12 11.19 11.48
N TYR A 49 -0.68 12.29 10.89
CA TYR A 49 -0.77 13.60 11.55
C TYR A 49 -1.15 14.70 10.57
N THR A 50 -1.54 15.85 11.12
CA THR A 50 -1.73 17.11 10.42
C THR A 50 -0.74 18.12 10.95
N VAL A 51 -0.28 19.03 10.10
CA VAL A 51 0.59 20.16 10.53
C VAL A 51 -0.20 21.44 10.44
N GLU A 52 -0.35 22.14 11.56
CA GLU A 52 -0.99 23.45 11.64
C GLU A 52 0.00 24.47 12.18
N GLY A 53 -0.05 25.68 11.64
CA GLY A 53 0.80 26.77 12.12
C GLY A 53 0.91 27.90 11.10
N ALA A 54 1.50 28.98 11.54
CA ALA A 54 1.81 30.11 10.68
C ALA A 54 3.08 30.82 11.18
N LEU A 55 3.76 31.44 10.23
CA LEU A 55 4.82 32.43 10.57
C LEU A 55 4.20 33.59 11.30
N SER A 56 4.84 34.01 12.37
CA SER A 56 4.56 35.31 12.97
C SER A 56 5.24 36.39 12.12
N ASP A 57 4.43 36.99 11.24
CA ASP A 57 4.88 38.11 10.42
C ASP A 57 4.71 39.41 11.24
N ALA A 58 5.81 39.89 11.79
CA ALA A 58 5.83 41.20 12.46
C ALA A 58 6.99 42.04 11.95
N GLU A 59 6.66 43.14 11.28
CA GLU A 59 7.59 44.22 11.18
C GLU A 59 7.97 44.66 12.60
N ARG A 60 9.24 44.56 12.93
CA ARG A 60 9.72 44.96 14.25
C ARG A 60 10.63 46.20 14.18
N THR A 61 10.57 46.98 15.26
CA THR A 61 11.54 48.04 15.47
C THR A 61 12.91 47.44 15.86
N PRO A 62 14.03 47.99 15.38
CA PRO A 62 15.34 47.52 15.81
C PRO A 62 15.48 47.54 17.32
N GLY A 63 15.74 46.39 17.94
CA GLY A 63 15.86 46.23 19.40
C GLY A 63 14.70 45.49 20.06
N ASP A 64 13.57 45.28 19.37
CA ASP A 64 12.45 44.51 19.89
C ASP A 64 12.68 43.02 19.75
N ASP A 65 12.00 42.20 20.58
CA ASP A 65 12.03 40.75 20.52
C ASP A 65 11.45 40.25 19.21
N ILE A 66 12.02 39.15 18.65
CA ILE A 66 11.51 38.48 17.48
C ILE A 66 10.31 37.63 17.92
N PRO A 67 9.10 37.83 17.34
CA PRO A 67 7.95 37.01 17.68
C PRO A 67 8.17 35.56 17.26
N LEU A 68 7.72 34.61 18.11
CA LEU A 68 7.82 33.17 17.87
C LEU A 68 6.74 32.72 16.90
N SER A 69 7.18 32.09 15.81
CA SER A 69 6.30 31.32 14.95
C SER A 69 6.02 29.95 15.57
N LYS A 70 4.79 29.49 15.52
CA LYS A 70 4.40 28.23 16.15
C LYS A 70 3.84 27.29 15.12
N TYR A 71 4.41 26.07 15.08
CA TYR A 71 3.92 24.95 14.29
C TYR A 71 3.62 23.78 15.23
N GLU A 72 2.49 23.15 15.03
CA GLU A 72 2.04 22.01 15.85
C GLU A 72 1.71 20.82 14.97
N HIS A 73 2.22 19.64 15.37
CA HIS A 73 1.80 18.36 14.81
C HIS A 73 0.62 17.85 15.63
N LYS A 74 -0.55 17.73 15.00
CA LYS A 74 -1.74 17.14 15.61
C LYS A 74 -1.93 15.72 15.10
N LYS A 75 -2.04 14.77 16.00
CA LYS A 75 -2.34 13.37 15.67
C LYS A 75 -3.75 13.27 15.11
N LEU A 76 -3.90 12.50 14.03
CA LEU A 76 -5.16 12.20 13.40
C LEU A 76 -5.53 10.72 13.61
N GLY A 77 -6.68 10.47 14.24
CA GLY A 77 -7.14 9.12 14.53
C GLY A 77 -6.28 8.34 15.53
N ASP A 78 -6.56 7.06 15.67
CA ASP A 78 -5.79 6.15 16.52
C ASP A 78 -4.52 5.70 15.76
N PRO A 79 -3.40 5.47 16.49
CA PRO A 79 -2.18 4.99 15.87
C PRO A 79 -2.38 3.56 15.33
N TYR A 80 -1.84 3.31 14.15
CA TYR A 80 -1.70 1.95 13.64
C TYR A 80 -0.54 1.27 14.35
N VAL A 81 -0.75 0.06 14.84
CA VAL A 81 0.31 -0.73 15.45
C VAL A 81 0.90 -1.66 14.39
N ALA A 82 2.20 -1.58 14.14
CA ALA A 82 2.90 -2.48 13.24
C ALA A 82 2.83 -3.91 13.80
N THR A 83 2.00 -4.75 13.18
CA THR A 83 1.77 -6.13 13.58
C THR A 83 2.00 -7.07 12.41
N LEU A 84 2.41 -8.29 12.73
CA LEU A 84 2.44 -9.36 11.76
C LEU A 84 1.01 -9.79 11.42
N LYS A 85 0.75 -9.98 10.13
CA LYS A 85 -0.45 -10.62 9.62
C LYS A 85 -0.10 -12.04 9.23
N SER A 86 -0.58 -12.99 10.02
CA SER A 86 -0.32 -14.42 9.82
C SER A 86 -1.46 -15.07 9.06
N TYR A 87 -1.11 -15.84 8.05
CA TYR A 87 -2.03 -16.58 7.20
C TYR A 87 -1.65 -18.06 7.19
N ARG A 88 -2.65 -18.91 7.18
CA ARG A 88 -2.47 -20.36 7.09
C ARG A 88 -3.45 -20.95 6.10
N LYS A 89 -2.95 -21.84 5.25
CA LYS A 89 -3.74 -22.65 4.32
C LYS A 89 -3.41 -24.12 4.53
N ALA A 90 -4.39 -25.00 4.47
CA ALA A 90 -4.23 -26.43 4.53
C ALA A 90 -4.88 -27.10 3.32
N THR A 91 -4.17 -28.03 2.70
CA THR A 91 -4.66 -28.85 1.59
C THR A 91 -4.62 -30.30 2.01
N THR A 92 -5.75 -31.03 1.84
CA THR A 92 -5.82 -32.43 2.26
C THR A 92 -5.09 -33.35 1.30
N LYS A 93 -4.57 -34.48 1.81
CA LYS A 93 -3.95 -35.50 0.96
C LYS A 93 -4.93 -36.09 -0.06
N GLU A 94 -6.23 -36.15 0.26
CA GLU A 94 -7.29 -36.57 -0.62
C GLU A 94 -7.46 -35.65 -1.83
N ASP A 95 -7.38 -34.33 -1.59
CA ASP A 95 -7.44 -33.33 -2.67
C ASP A 95 -6.18 -33.40 -3.55
N ILE A 96 -5.01 -33.59 -2.95
CA ILE A 96 -3.75 -33.78 -3.70
C ILE A 96 -3.83 -35.03 -4.59
N LEU A 97 -4.35 -36.14 -4.06
CA LEU A 97 -4.53 -37.37 -4.84
C LEU A 97 -5.57 -37.21 -5.96
N LYS A 98 -6.61 -36.43 -5.73
CA LYS A 98 -7.70 -36.21 -6.67
C LYS A 98 -7.35 -35.25 -7.80
N TYR A 99 -6.70 -34.16 -7.49
CA TYR A 99 -6.49 -33.05 -8.42
C TYR A 99 -5.03 -32.86 -8.85
N GLY A 100 -4.09 -33.54 -8.21
CA GLY A 100 -2.66 -33.38 -8.38
C GLY A 100 -2.09 -32.23 -7.52
N TYR A 101 -0.80 -32.30 -7.24
CA TYR A 101 -0.10 -31.34 -6.36
C TYR A 101 -0.18 -29.89 -6.89
N GLU A 102 0.12 -29.69 -8.16
CA GLU A 102 0.08 -28.36 -8.82
C GLU A 102 -1.29 -27.68 -8.65
N ALA A 103 -2.38 -28.39 -8.94
CA ALA A 103 -3.71 -27.80 -8.84
C ALA A 103 -4.17 -27.58 -7.40
N ALA A 104 -3.81 -28.48 -6.49
CA ALA A 104 -4.27 -28.45 -5.11
C ALA A 104 -3.44 -27.53 -4.21
N VAL A 105 -2.16 -27.38 -4.45
CA VAL A 105 -1.24 -26.58 -3.63
C VAL A 105 -0.81 -25.31 -4.35
N GLU A 106 -0.11 -25.40 -5.48
CA GLU A 106 0.50 -24.23 -6.13
C GLU A 106 -0.53 -23.20 -6.63
N LYS A 107 -1.63 -23.63 -7.26
CA LYS A 107 -2.68 -22.68 -7.70
C LYS A 107 -3.38 -22.00 -6.52
N THR A 108 -3.53 -22.70 -5.40
CA THR A 108 -4.11 -22.13 -4.20
C THR A 108 -3.13 -21.22 -3.46
N ASP A 109 -1.83 -21.48 -3.49
CA ASP A 109 -0.78 -20.55 -3.01
C ASP A 109 -0.78 -19.26 -3.81
N ASN A 110 -0.84 -19.35 -5.14
CA ASN A 110 -0.96 -18.17 -6.00
C ASN A 110 -2.19 -17.32 -5.67
N LYS A 111 -3.31 -17.95 -5.31
CA LYS A 111 -4.50 -17.23 -4.87
C LYS A 111 -4.28 -16.57 -3.51
N MET A 112 -3.63 -17.27 -2.57
CA MET A 112 -3.28 -16.74 -1.25
C MET A 112 -2.41 -15.48 -1.35
N VAL A 113 -1.36 -15.48 -2.19
CA VAL A 113 -0.54 -14.29 -2.45
C VAL A 113 -1.40 -13.11 -2.92
N LYS A 114 -2.30 -13.34 -3.88
CA LYS A 114 -3.20 -12.29 -4.40
C LYS A 114 -4.14 -11.75 -3.34
N ASP A 115 -4.65 -12.61 -2.46
CA ASP A 115 -5.55 -12.20 -1.38
C ASP A 115 -4.80 -11.38 -0.31
N MET A 116 -3.57 -11.76 0.01
CA MET A 116 -2.70 -10.98 0.90
C MET A 116 -2.40 -9.58 0.33
N GLN A 117 -2.02 -9.50 -0.94
CA GLN A 117 -1.83 -8.24 -1.65
C GLN A 117 -3.13 -7.41 -1.70
N GLY A 118 -4.29 -8.04 -1.89
CA GLY A 118 -5.60 -7.39 -1.85
C GLY A 118 -5.92 -6.79 -0.48
N GLY A 119 -5.58 -7.50 0.60
CA GLY A 119 -5.72 -7.01 1.97
C GLY A 119 -4.89 -5.75 2.22
N LEU A 120 -3.61 -5.76 1.78
CA LEU A 120 -2.71 -4.61 1.90
C LEU A 120 -3.26 -3.37 1.16
N ARG A 121 -3.76 -3.56 -0.07
CA ARG A 121 -4.39 -2.47 -0.83
C ARG A 121 -5.60 -1.89 -0.11
N LYS A 122 -6.48 -2.74 0.42
CA LYS A 122 -7.67 -2.31 1.14
C LYS A 122 -7.33 -1.43 2.34
N ASP A 123 -6.32 -1.80 3.11
CA ASP A 123 -5.85 -1.02 4.26
C ASP A 123 -5.30 0.35 3.80
N PHE A 124 -4.51 0.36 2.73
CA PHE A 124 -3.98 1.60 2.15
C PHE A 124 -5.08 2.58 1.70
N PHE A 125 -6.12 2.08 1.01
CA PHE A 125 -7.24 2.95 0.63
C PHE A 125 -8.09 3.42 1.82
N ALA A 126 -8.12 2.67 2.92
CA ALA A 126 -8.75 3.14 4.15
C ALA A 126 -7.98 4.34 4.75
N PHE A 127 -6.65 4.31 4.71
CA PHE A 127 -5.82 5.46 5.14
C PHE A 127 -5.99 6.67 4.20
N LEU A 128 -6.00 6.47 2.89
CA LEU A 128 -6.24 7.56 1.92
C LEU A 128 -7.63 8.19 2.12
N GLY A 129 -8.64 7.38 2.43
CA GLY A 129 -9.99 7.87 2.71
C GLY A 129 -10.11 8.72 3.97
N ALA A 130 -9.12 8.68 4.87
CA ALA A 130 -9.02 9.49 6.08
C ALA A 130 -8.34 10.85 5.85
N GLY A 131 -7.96 11.20 4.63
CA GLY A 131 -7.37 12.49 4.27
C GLY A 131 -8.25 13.67 4.69
N THR A 132 -7.61 14.78 5.06
CA THR A 132 -8.32 15.98 5.55
C THR A 132 -8.54 17.05 4.49
N GLY A 133 -7.79 17.00 3.38
CA GLY A 133 -7.99 17.90 2.26
C GLY A 133 -9.28 17.55 1.49
N THR A 134 -10.02 18.55 1.05
CA THR A 134 -11.27 18.36 0.32
C THR A 134 -11.30 19.17 -0.98
N ALA A 135 -11.86 18.57 -2.01
CA ALA A 135 -12.17 19.26 -3.27
C ALA A 135 -13.50 18.73 -3.83
N THR A 136 -14.09 19.44 -4.76
CA THR A 136 -15.30 18.99 -5.49
C THR A 136 -15.20 19.34 -6.96
N GLY A 137 -15.95 18.64 -7.80
CA GLY A 137 -16.05 18.98 -9.21
C GLY A 137 -17.32 18.44 -9.84
N ALA A 138 -17.93 19.24 -10.72
CA ALA A 138 -19.16 18.88 -11.43
C ALA A 138 -18.95 17.79 -12.50
N THR A 139 -17.71 17.51 -12.88
CA THR A 139 -17.33 16.46 -13.82
C THR A 139 -16.09 15.75 -13.31
N PHE A 140 -15.85 14.54 -13.80
CA PHE A 140 -14.65 13.75 -13.43
C PHE A 140 -13.35 14.55 -13.68
N GLN A 141 -13.26 15.23 -14.84
CA GLN A 141 -12.10 16.05 -15.16
C GLN A 141 -11.96 17.26 -14.22
N ALA A 142 -13.07 17.92 -13.85
CA ALA A 142 -13.05 19.01 -12.90
C ALA A 142 -12.66 18.54 -11.50
N ALA A 143 -13.16 17.39 -11.05
CA ALA A 143 -12.80 16.81 -9.77
C ALA A 143 -11.30 16.48 -9.67
N LEU A 144 -10.71 15.92 -10.73
CA LEU A 144 -9.26 15.68 -10.84
C LEU A 144 -8.47 16.99 -10.81
N ALA A 145 -8.85 17.97 -11.64
CA ALA A 145 -8.15 19.24 -11.74
C ALA A 145 -8.19 20.03 -10.41
N ASN A 146 -9.35 20.05 -9.76
CA ASN A 146 -9.50 20.72 -8.46
C ASN A 146 -8.76 20.00 -7.35
N ALA A 147 -8.72 18.67 -7.36
CA ALA A 147 -7.90 17.88 -6.41
C ALA A 147 -6.42 18.17 -6.60
N TRP A 148 -5.94 18.18 -7.84
CA TRP A 148 -4.56 18.55 -8.16
C TRP A 148 -4.22 19.97 -7.67
N GLY A 149 -5.07 20.95 -8.00
CA GLY A 149 -4.89 22.34 -7.58
C GLY A 149 -4.86 22.50 -6.07
N ALA A 150 -5.74 21.80 -5.34
CA ALA A 150 -5.76 21.79 -3.89
C ALA A 150 -4.47 21.20 -3.28
N LEU A 151 -3.96 20.09 -3.83
CA LEU A 151 -2.70 19.50 -3.37
C LEU A 151 -1.53 20.45 -3.62
N VAL A 152 -1.40 21.00 -4.84
CA VAL A 152 -0.33 21.93 -5.18
C VAL A 152 -0.36 23.17 -4.30
N ASN A 153 -1.54 23.73 -4.03
CA ASN A 153 -1.65 24.85 -3.10
C ASN A 153 -1.21 24.47 -1.68
N THR A 154 -1.61 23.31 -1.18
CA THR A 154 -1.21 22.84 0.15
C THR A 154 0.30 22.65 0.27
N LEU A 155 0.95 22.14 -0.78
CA LEU A 155 2.41 22.00 -0.83
C LEU A 155 3.09 23.37 -0.91
N ASN A 156 2.63 24.27 -1.79
CA ASN A 156 3.18 25.60 -1.95
C ASN A 156 3.07 26.46 -0.67
N GLU A 157 1.97 26.32 0.09
CA GLU A 157 1.81 27.02 1.38
C GLU A 157 2.85 26.62 2.42
N LYS A 158 3.52 25.50 2.20
CA LYS A 158 4.56 24.96 3.08
C LYS A 158 5.96 25.01 2.48
N ASP A 159 6.11 25.59 1.29
CA ASP A 159 7.36 25.61 0.52
C ASP A 159 7.91 24.19 0.27
N GLU A 160 7.00 23.22 0.07
CA GLU A 160 7.32 21.83 -0.23
C GLU A 160 6.98 21.48 -1.69
N ASP A 161 7.79 20.60 -2.28
CA ASP A 161 7.56 20.02 -3.60
C ASP A 161 7.02 18.58 -3.46
N GLY A 162 6.20 18.16 -4.40
CA GLY A 162 5.70 16.78 -4.43
C GLY A 162 5.15 16.39 -5.78
N THR A 163 5.29 15.11 -6.11
CA THR A 163 4.80 14.52 -7.36
C THR A 163 3.38 14.00 -7.16
N PRO A 164 2.35 14.62 -7.78
CA PRO A 164 0.96 14.18 -7.60
C PRO A 164 0.74 12.77 -8.11
N ILE A 165 0.03 11.96 -7.34
CA ILE A 165 -0.48 10.66 -7.73
C ILE A 165 -1.96 10.55 -7.40
N PHE A 166 -2.76 10.08 -8.37
CA PHE A 166 -4.20 10.00 -8.28
C PHE A 166 -4.67 8.57 -8.09
N PHE A 167 -5.73 8.40 -7.32
CA PHE A 167 -6.40 7.13 -7.13
C PHE A 167 -7.88 7.31 -7.46
N VAL A 168 -8.38 6.54 -8.42
CA VAL A 168 -9.73 6.68 -8.95
C VAL A 168 -10.42 5.34 -9.13
N ASN A 169 -11.74 5.36 -9.15
CA ASN A 169 -12.51 4.17 -9.50
C ASN A 169 -12.44 3.91 -11.02
N PRO A 170 -12.18 2.67 -11.46
CA PRO A 170 -12.17 2.32 -12.88
C PRO A 170 -13.45 2.67 -13.63
N LEU A 171 -14.60 2.64 -12.94
CA LEU A 171 -15.90 2.98 -13.55
C LEU A 171 -16.02 4.46 -13.90
N ASP A 172 -15.45 5.35 -13.06
CA ASP A 172 -15.46 6.80 -13.33
C ASP A 172 -14.58 7.14 -14.53
N VAL A 173 -13.42 6.47 -14.65
CA VAL A 173 -12.56 6.61 -15.83
C VAL A 173 -13.24 6.07 -17.09
N ALA A 174 -13.92 4.93 -17.00
CA ALA A 174 -14.65 4.34 -18.11
C ALA A 174 -15.80 5.25 -18.59
N GLU A 175 -16.54 5.85 -17.67
CA GLU A 175 -17.59 6.84 -18.01
C GLU A 175 -17.00 8.08 -18.68
N TYR A 176 -15.86 8.58 -18.18
CA TYR A 176 -15.19 9.76 -18.76
C TYR A 176 -14.66 9.49 -20.17
N LEU A 177 -14.03 8.36 -20.39
CA LEU A 177 -13.46 8.00 -21.68
C LEU A 177 -14.51 7.52 -22.69
N GLY A 178 -15.67 7.06 -22.19
CA GLY A 178 -16.72 6.48 -23.04
C GLY A 178 -16.20 5.28 -23.82
N ALA A 179 -16.29 5.33 -25.17
CA ALA A 179 -15.80 4.29 -26.06
C ALA A 179 -14.32 4.45 -26.47
N ALA A 180 -13.60 5.43 -25.93
CA ALA A 180 -12.20 5.67 -26.27
C ALA A 180 -11.29 4.55 -25.75
N ALA A 181 -10.30 4.17 -26.55
CA ALA A 181 -9.30 3.20 -26.12
C ALA A 181 -8.37 3.82 -25.08
N ILE A 182 -8.16 3.11 -23.98
CA ILE A 182 -7.17 3.50 -22.96
C ILE A 182 -5.80 3.06 -23.46
N ASN A 183 -4.91 4.02 -23.73
CA ASN A 183 -3.53 3.76 -24.07
C ASN A 183 -2.64 3.87 -22.84
N ASN A 184 -1.52 3.11 -22.83
CA ASN A 184 -0.50 3.12 -21.75
C ASN A 184 -1.03 2.65 -20.38
N VAL A 185 -1.78 1.56 -20.36
CA VAL A 185 -2.18 0.86 -19.14
C VAL A 185 -1.07 -0.08 -18.69
N GLU A 186 -0.62 0.08 -17.46
CA GLU A 186 0.33 -0.83 -16.83
C GLU A 186 -0.30 -1.45 -15.57
N THR A 187 0.23 -2.60 -15.12
CA THR A 187 -0.28 -3.29 -13.93
C THR A 187 0.89 -3.64 -13.00
N ALA A 188 0.80 -3.22 -11.75
CA ALA A 188 1.76 -3.56 -10.70
C ALA A 188 1.03 -3.84 -9.38
N PHE A 189 1.41 -4.90 -8.67
CA PHE A 189 0.81 -5.30 -7.39
C PHE A 189 -0.73 -5.41 -7.44
N GLY A 190 -1.30 -5.76 -8.60
CA GLY A 190 -2.74 -5.78 -8.82
C GLY A 190 -3.41 -4.41 -8.97
N PHE A 191 -2.64 -3.32 -8.99
CA PHE A 191 -3.12 -2.02 -9.44
C PHE A 191 -3.02 -1.92 -10.95
N THR A 192 -4.01 -1.27 -11.56
CA THR A 192 -3.93 -0.80 -12.93
C THR A 192 -3.65 0.70 -12.89
N TYR A 193 -2.67 1.19 -13.61
CA TYR A 193 -2.34 2.60 -13.60
C TYR A 193 -2.10 3.18 -15.00
N LEU A 194 -2.38 4.45 -15.13
CA LEU A 194 -2.21 5.25 -16.32
C LEU A 194 -1.11 6.28 -16.07
N LYS A 195 -0.02 6.23 -16.84
CA LYS A 195 1.05 7.21 -16.72
C LYS A 195 0.64 8.55 -17.30
N ASN A 196 0.98 9.62 -16.58
CA ASN A 196 0.75 11.01 -17.00
C ASN A 196 -0.68 11.26 -17.50
N PHE A 197 -1.67 10.81 -16.73
CA PHE A 197 -3.08 10.93 -17.10
C PHE A 197 -3.49 12.41 -17.15
N LEU A 198 -4.08 12.83 -18.27
CA LEU A 198 -4.44 14.22 -18.56
C LEU A 198 -3.29 15.23 -18.44
N GLY A 199 -2.03 14.77 -18.39
CA GLY A 199 -0.86 15.64 -18.27
C GLY A 199 -0.60 16.18 -16.86
N ILE A 200 -1.31 15.70 -15.82
CA ILE A 200 -1.22 16.19 -14.45
C ILE A 200 -0.57 15.22 -13.45
N GLY A 201 -0.42 13.94 -13.82
CA GLY A 201 0.23 12.95 -12.97
C GLY A 201 -0.17 11.52 -13.29
N ASP A 202 0.38 10.58 -12.53
CA ASP A 202 0.06 9.16 -12.65
C ASP A 202 -1.29 8.87 -11.97
N CYS A 203 -2.11 8.05 -12.61
CA CYS A 203 -3.44 7.70 -12.12
C CYS A 203 -3.56 6.20 -11.89
N ILE A 204 -3.80 5.81 -10.65
CA ILE A 204 -4.02 4.42 -10.24
C ILE A 204 -5.52 4.13 -10.20
N LEU A 205 -5.91 3.05 -10.88
CA LEU A 205 -7.29 2.59 -10.93
C LEU A 205 -7.49 1.44 -9.96
N ASP A 206 -8.34 1.63 -8.96
CA ASP A 206 -8.69 0.56 -8.02
C ASP A 206 -10.16 0.64 -7.58
N ALA A 207 -10.80 -0.51 -7.49
CA ALA A 207 -12.20 -0.64 -7.07
C ALA A 207 -12.44 -0.32 -5.59
N ASN A 208 -11.38 -0.26 -4.77
CA ASN A 208 -11.48 0.16 -3.36
C ASN A 208 -11.70 1.68 -3.22
N VAL A 209 -11.46 2.46 -4.27
CA VAL A 209 -11.89 3.87 -4.33
C VAL A 209 -13.40 3.89 -4.58
N PRO A 210 -14.21 4.52 -3.73
CA PRO A 210 -15.64 4.63 -3.99
C PRO A 210 -15.92 5.37 -5.31
N LYS A 211 -16.92 4.92 -6.07
CA LYS A 211 -17.36 5.62 -7.29
C LYS A 211 -17.75 7.07 -6.95
N GLY A 212 -17.36 7.99 -7.80
CA GLY A 212 -17.59 9.43 -7.59
C GLY A 212 -16.59 10.07 -6.62
N LYS A 213 -15.52 9.37 -6.21
CA LYS A 213 -14.44 9.94 -5.41
C LYS A 213 -13.09 9.82 -6.12
N VAL A 214 -12.28 10.84 -5.92
CA VAL A 214 -10.89 10.89 -6.37
C VAL A 214 -10.02 11.19 -5.17
N TYR A 215 -9.00 10.36 -4.95
CA TYR A 215 -7.97 10.66 -3.96
C TYR A 215 -6.71 11.13 -4.67
N VAL A 216 -6.08 12.17 -4.17
CA VAL A 216 -4.77 12.60 -4.63
C VAL A 216 -3.86 12.87 -3.45
N THR A 217 -2.60 12.49 -3.61
CA THR A 217 -1.53 12.79 -2.64
C THR A 217 -0.21 12.98 -3.36
N ALA A 218 0.81 13.44 -2.68
CA ALA A 218 2.18 13.42 -3.19
C ALA A 218 2.75 11.98 -3.06
N LYS A 219 3.55 11.54 -4.04
CA LYS A 219 4.25 10.24 -3.96
C LYS A 219 5.12 10.17 -2.70
N GLU A 220 5.78 11.27 -2.37
CA GLU A 220 6.67 11.45 -1.24
C GLU A 220 5.96 11.32 0.12
N ASN A 221 4.62 11.44 0.14
CA ASN A 221 3.80 11.21 1.33
C ASN A 221 3.48 9.73 1.57
N ILE A 222 3.79 8.85 0.62
CA ILE A 222 3.49 7.42 0.73
C ILE A 222 4.76 6.68 1.10
N ASN A 223 4.73 5.94 2.22
CA ASN A 223 5.84 5.12 2.68
C ASN A 223 5.46 3.64 2.76
N VAL A 224 6.46 2.78 2.58
CA VAL A 224 6.36 1.33 2.81
C VAL A 224 7.08 1.02 4.11
N TYR A 225 6.33 0.48 5.04
CA TYR A 225 6.84 -0.04 6.30
C TYR A 225 6.83 -1.56 6.28
N THR A 226 7.83 -2.18 6.88
CA THR A 226 7.89 -3.62 7.08
C THR A 226 8.25 -3.94 8.52
N VAL A 227 7.82 -5.09 9.00
CA VAL A 227 8.17 -5.57 10.34
C VAL A 227 9.40 -6.45 10.24
N ASP A 228 10.34 -6.24 11.17
CA ASP A 228 11.55 -7.06 11.32
C ASP A 228 11.21 -8.48 11.80
N PHE A 229 11.73 -9.48 11.09
CA PHE A 229 11.53 -10.90 11.36
C PHE A 229 12.76 -11.58 12.00
N ASP A 230 13.87 -10.88 12.19
CA ASP A 230 15.15 -11.47 12.60
C ASP A 230 15.04 -12.32 13.88
N GLU A 231 14.24 -11.87 14.86
CA GLU A 231 14.06 -12.59 16.12
C GLU A 231 13.32 -13.94 15.96
N LEU A 232 12.53 -14.13 14.89
CA LEU A 232 11.82 -15.40 14.64
C LEU A 232 12.79 -16.52 14.26
N GLY A 233 13.83 -16.22 13.48
CA GLY A 233 14.88 -17.17 13.14
C GLY A 233 15.66 -17.62 14.37
N GLU A 234 15.98 -16.69 15.28
CA GLU A 234 16.65 -17.01 16.56
C GLU A 234 15.76 -17.87 17.49
N ALA A 235 14.46 -17.69 17.43
CA ALA A 235 13.48 -18.49 18.19
C ALA A 235 13.27 -19.91 17.62
N GLY A 236 13.85 -20.22 16.46
CA GLY A 236 13.81 -21.55 15.83
C GLY A 236 12.62 -21.76 14.88
N PHE A 237 12.00 -20.69 14.39
CA PHE A 237 11.04 -20.78 13.30
C PHE A 237 11.78 -20.95 11.96
N GLU A 238 11.41 -21.97 11.21
CA GLU A 238 12.01 -22.29 9.90
C GLU A 238 11.25 -21.61 8.78
N TYR A 239 11.31 -20.26 8.70
CA TYR A 239 10.77 -19.50 7.60
C TYR A 239 11.81 -19.27 6.49
N ALA A 240 11.38 -19.36 5.24
CA ALA A 240 12.10 -18.77 4.13
C ALA A 240 11.65 -17.31 3.98
N PHE A 241 12.60 -16.39 3.97
CA PHE A 241 12.37 -14.97 3.80
C PHE A 241 12.76 -14.56 2.38
N ASP A 242 12.11 -13.53 1.84
CA ASP A 242 12.59 -12.81 0.66
C ASP A 242 13.79 -11.91 1.01
N GLU A 243 14.51 -11.44 -0.01
CA GLU A 243 15.70 -10.58 0.19
C GLU A 243 15.39 -9.26 0.90
N SER A 244 14.16 -8.76 0.75
CA SER A 244 13.70 -7.51 1.34
C SER A 244 13.04 -7.66 2.72
N GLY A 245 12.82 -8.89 3.19
CA GLY A 245 12.19 -9.17 4.47
C GLY A 245 10.69 -8.78 4.52
N PHE A 246 9.99 -8.84 3.40
CA PHE A 246 8.57 -8.50 3.35
C PHE A 246 7.67 -9.61 3.84
N ILE A 247 8.10 -10.84 3.70
CA ILE A 247 7.31 -12.03 4.02
C ILE A 247 8.18 -13.17 4.50
N GLY A 248 7.71 -13.90 5.50
CA GLY A 248 8.22 -15.21 5.89
C GLY A 248 7.26 -16.29 5.46
N VAL A 249 7.74 -17.36 4.83
CA VAL A 249 6.93 -18.47 4.34
C VAL A 249 7.48 -19.80 4.82
N HIS A 250 6.58 -20.71 5.18
CA HIS A 250 6.92 -22.08 5.56
C HIS A 250 5.87 -23.05 5.03
N HIS A 251 6.34 -24.10 4.35
CA HIS A 251 5.50 -25.24 3.92
C HIS A 251 5.85 -26.46 4.74
N GLU A 252 4.84 -27.14 5.31
CA GLU A 252 5.02 -28.38 6.03
C GLU A 252 3.95 -29.42 5.71
N VAL A 253 4.29 -30.68 5.97
CA VAL A 253 3.33 -31.80 5.91
C VAL A 253 2.93 -32.19 7.32
N VAL A 254 1.67 -31.99 7.66
CA VAL A 254 1.12 -32.33 8.98
C VAL A 254 0.48 -33.71 8.92
N TYR A 255 1.23 -34.75 9.32
CA TYR A 255 0.77 -36.14 9.30
C TYR A 255 -0.44 -36.39 10.21
N LYS A 256 -0.54 -35.63 11.32
CA LYS A 256 -1.67 -35.74 12.25
C LYS A 256 -3.02 -35.53 11.59
N ASN A 257 -3.07 -34.57 10.66
CA ASN A 257 -4.28 -34.18 9.96
C ASN A 257 -4.29 -34.70 8.51
N GLY A 258 -3.16 -35.21 8.01
CA GLY A 258 -3.01 -35.63 6.61
C GLY A 258 -3.12 -34.46 5.64
N THR A 259 -2.51 -33.32 5.99
CA THR A 259 -2.55 -32.09 5.21
C THR A 259 -1.15 -31.61 4.83
N ALA A 260 -1.04 -30.95 3.68
CA ALA A 260 0.04 -30.06 3.34
C ALA A 260 -0.38 -28.64 3.72
N GLU A 261 0.41 -27.96 4.51
CA GLU A 261 0.08 -26.64 5.06
C GLU A 261 1.07 -25.59 4.59
N THR A 262 0.57 -24.39 4.30
CA THR A 262 1.36 -23.20 3.97
C THR A 262 1.09 -22.16 5.02
N TYR A 263 2.15 -21.68 5.66
CA TYR A 263 2.14 -20.55 6.59
C TYR A 263 2.81 -19.36 5.92
N ALA A 264 2.23 -18.19 6.06
CA ALA A 264 2.79 -16.97 5.49
C ALA A 264 2.56 -15.81 6.46
N ASP A 265 3.63 -15.19 6.91
CA ASP A 265 3.62 -14.02 7.78
C ASP A 265 4.15 -12.81 7.04
N THR A 266 3.40 -11.71 7.05
CA THR A 266 3.82 -10.44 6.44
C THR A 266 3.59 -9.28 7.39
N GLY A 267 4.53 -8.35 7.41
CA GLY A 267 4.44 -7.10 8.15
C GLY A 267 4.41 -5.86 7.26
N VAL A 268 4.21 -6.04 5.94
CA VAL A 268 4.20 -4.92 4.99
C VAL A 268 2.97 -4.04 5.17
N LEU A 269 3.19 -2.74 5.24
CA LEU A 269 2.16 -1.72 5.29
C LEU A 269 2.51 -0.58 4.34
N LEU A 270 1.54 -0.17 3.52
CA LEU A 270 1.57 1.08 2.77
C LEU A 270 0.87 2.14 3.60
N PHE A 271 1.55 3.23 3.90
CA PHE A 271 1.02 4.22 4.82
C PHE A 271 1.34 5.65 4.37
N PRO A 272 0.30 6.49 4.15
CA PRO A 272 0.47 7.94 3.97
C PRO A 272 0.68 8.60 5.34
N GLU A 273 1.71 9.44 5.47
CA GLU A 273 2.09 9.99 6.78
C GLU A 273 1.32 11.25 7.15
N VAL A 274 1.14 12.16 6.19
CA VAL A 274 0.55 13.47 6.44
C VAL A 274 -0.83 13.57 5.81
N ALA A 275 -1.85 13.63 6.63
CA ALA A 275 -3.25 13.66 6.18
C ALA A 275 -3.62 14.92 5.38
N ASN A 276 -2.95 16.06 5.62
CA ASN A 276 -3.17 17.30 4.88
C ASN A 276 -2.75 17.18 3.40
N TYR A 277 -1.81 16.29 3.08
CA TYR A 277 -1.37 16.04 1.70
C TYR A 277 -2.25 15.01 0.99
N ILE A 278 -3.33 14.56 1.63
CA ILE A 278 -4.31 13.69 1.02
C ILE A 278 -5.58 14.50 0.76
N ILE A 279 -5.87 14.75 -0.50
CA ILE A 279 -7.07 15.49 -0.92
C ILE A 279 -8.11 14.47 -1.38
N VAL A 280 -9.28 14.52 -0.78
CA VAL A 280 -10.45 13.73 -1.16
C VAL A 280 -11.37 14.62 -1.99
N SER A 281 -11.42 14.40 -3.29
CA SER A 281 -12.34 15.11 -4.19
C SER A 281 -13.59 14.28 -4.44
N THR A 282 -14.73 14.94 -4.47
CA THR A 282 -16.03 14.31 -4.72
C THR A 282 -16.63 14.86 -6.02
N LEU A 283 -17.13 13.96 -6.87
CA LEU A 283 -17.94 14.35 -8.02
C LEU A 283 -19.31 14.77 -7.50
N GLU A 284 -19.71 15.99 -7.85
CA GLU A 284 -21.07 16.46 -7.62
C GLU A 284 -21.97 15.78 -8.66
N GLU A 285 -22.96 15.00 -8.22
CA GLU A 285 -23.97 14.49 -9.14
C GLU A 285 -24.72 15.70 -9.77
N ALA A 286 -24.81 15.71 -11.09
CA ALA A 286 -25.66 16.67 -11.77
C ALA A 286 -27.11 16.48 -11.32
N ILE A 287 -27.65 17.46 -10.58
CA ILE A 287 -29.04 17.48 -10.13
C ILE A 287 -29.98 17.53 -11.34
#